data_a3be9368e19567d15342c715425cf1d4
#
_entry.id   a3be9368e19567d15342c715425cf1d4
#
_cell.length_a   1.000
_cell.length_b   1.000
_cell.length_c   1.000
_cell.angle_alpha   90.00
_cell.angle_beta   90.00
_cell.angle_gamma   90.00
#
_symmetry.space_group_name_H-M   'P 1'
#
loop_
_entity.id
_entity.type
_entity.pdbx_description
1 polymer ?
#
loop_
_entity_poly.entity_id
_entity_poly.type
_entity_poly.pdbx_seq_one_letter_code
_entity_poly.pdbx_strand_id
1 'polypeptide(L)'
;MVDKVNNILQVFRQNGFLTYKQIIEKELSYKTILKMAREGIVEIEEKGLYRLPDFYLDEFFILQYRFPKGIFSLETALFLHGLSLTIPFEITMSFPYGTNTKNIKEAGVRPIILRSNFDEGITEIERISGQSFKVYERERILVECLRSVHQVDVQIIAPAFKQYFQSNQVNVSKLFYYAQLFKVMDKLQAYIEVLY
;
A
#
# COMPACT_ATOMS: atom_id res chain seq x y z
N MET A 1 -15.14 -19.73 -30.81
CA MET A 1 -15.11 -18.38 -30.15
C MET A 1 -15.74 -18.44 -28.76
N VAL A 2 -16.87 -19.11 -28.62
CA VAL A 2 -17.59 -19.33 -27.32
C VAL A 2 -16.69 -20.03 -26.30
N ASP A 3 -15.93 -21.05 -26.67
CA ASP A 3 -15.04 -21.79 -25.76
C ASP A 3 -13.93 -20.92 -25.16
N LYS A 4 -13.37 -19.96 -25.94
CA LYS A 4 -12.34 -19.05 -25.45
C LYS A 4 -12.89 -18.04 -24.43
N VAL A 5 -14.12 -17.56 -24.64
CA VAL A 5 -14.78 -16.66 -23.68
C VAL A 5 -15.11 -17.39 -22.39
N ASN A 6 -15.63 -18.61 -22.50
CA ASN A 6 -15.95 -19.46 -21.33
C ASN A 6 -14.72 -19.78 -20.49
N ASN A 7 -13.59 -20.13 -21.14
CA ASN A 7 -12.33 -20.35 -20.44
C ASN A 7 -11.86 -19.11 -19.67
N ILE A 8 -11.88 -17.94 -20.32
CA ILE A 8 -11.49 -16.67 -19.67
C ILE A 8 -12.43 -16.34 -18.50
N LEU A 9 -13.74 -16.51 -18.68
CA LEU A 9 -14.73 -16.30 -17.61
C LEU A 9 -14.50 -17.23 -16.43
N GLN A 10 -14.12 -18.48 -16.66
CA GLN A 10 -13.80 -19.40 -15.58
C GLN A 10 -12.62 -18.91 -14.75
N VAL A 11 -11.57 -18.37 -15.41
CA VAL A 11 -10.42 -17.77 -14.71
C VAL A 11 -10.82 -16.54 -13.92
N PHE A 12 -11.68 -15.67 -14.48
CA PHE A 12 -12.22 -14.51 -13.74
C PHE A 12 -13.06 -14.94 -12.53
N ARG A 13 -13.89 -15.97 -12.65
CA ARG A 13 -14.71 -16.48 -11.52
C ARG A 13 -13.87 -17.02 -10.38
N GLN A 14 -12.69 -17.55 -10.67
CA GLN A 14 -11.77 -18.05 -9.64
C GLN A 14 -11.02 -16.93 -8.93
N ASN A 15 -10.65 -15.85 -9.64
CA ASN A 15 -9.78 -14.80 -9.12
C ASN A 15 -10.52 -13.49 -8.85
N GLY A 16 -11.69 -13.27 -9.43
CA GLY A 16 -12.47 -12.03 -9.39
C GLY A 16 -11.94 -10.94 -10.32
N PHE A 17 -10.63 -10.89 -10.53
CA PHE A 17 -9.94 -9.92 -11.38
C PHE A 17 -8.73 -10.54 -12.08
N LEU A 18 -8.21 -9.85 -13.09
CA LEU A 18 -6.97 -10.19 -13.78
C LEU A 18 -6.17 -8.93 -14.09
N THR A 19 -4.88 -8.99 -13.81
CA THR A 19 -3.90 -8.01 -14.26
C THR A 19 -3.38 -8.36 -15.65
N TYR A 20 -2.85 -7.38 -16.38
CA TYR A 20 -2.20 -7.63 -17.68
C TYR A 20 -1.09 -8.70 -17.58
N LYS A 21 -0.32 -8.69 -16.51
CA LYS A 21 0.72 -9.69 -16.24
C LYS A 21 0.13 -11.10 -16.16
N GLN A 22 -0.94 -11.28 -15.37
CA GLN A 22 -1.63 -12.57 -15.25
C GLN A 22 -2.28 -13.05 -16.56
N ILE A 23 -2.78 -12.12 -17.37
CA ILE A 23 -3.33 -12.41 -18.70
C ILE A 23 -2.27 -13.02 -19.60
N ILE A 24 -1.06 -12.45 -19.61
CA ILE A 24 0.07 -12.97 -20.39
C ILE A 24 0.58 -14.30 -19.82
N GLU A 25 0.80 -14.41 -18.52
CA GLU A 25 1.28 -15.62 -17.85
C GLU A 25 0.35 -16.82 -18.03
N LYS A 26 -0.97 -16.57 -18.10
CA LYS A 26 -1.98 -17.60 -18.34
C LYS A 26 -2.29 -17.81 -19.84
N GLU A 27 -1.54 -17.18 -20.73
CA GLU A 27 -1.71 -17.26 -22.20
C GLU A 27 -3.14 -16.94 -22.66
N LEU A 28 -3.85 -16.05 -21.93
CA LEU A 28 -5.20 -15.65 -22.27
C LEU A 28 -5.22 -14.65 -23.42
N SER A 29 -6.25 -14.72 -24.26
CA SER A 29 -6.41 -13.79 -25.39
C SER A 29 -6.77 -12.38 -24.91
N TYR A 30 -5.81 -11.47 -24.89
CA TYR A 30 -6.03 -10.07 -24.53
C TYR A 30 -7.10 -9.39 -25.41
N LYS A 31 -7.12 -9.72 -26.73
CA LYS A 31 -8.15 -9.22 -27.66
C LYS A 31 -9.56 -9.65 -27.25
N THR A 32 -9.70 -10.89 -26.76
CA THR A 32 -10.98 -11.39 -26.26
C THR A 32 -11.41 -10.65 -25.00
N ILE A 33 -10.49 -10.39 -24.06
CA ILE A 33 -10.77 -9.64 -22.82
C ILE A 33 -11.22 -8.23 -23.14
N LEU A 34 -10.56 -7.53 -24.08
CA LEU A 34 -10.99 -6.21 -24.53
C LEU A 34 -12.40 -6.22 -25.16
N LYS A 35 -12.74 -7.30 -25.88
CA LYS A 35 -14.11 -7.47 -26.41
C LYS A 35 -15.09 -7.67 -25.26
N MET A 36 -14.79 -8.53 -24.30
CA MET A 36 -15.63 -8.75 -23.11
C MET A 36 -15.84 -7.46 -22.30
N ALA A 37 -14.82 -6.60 -22.22
CA ALA A 37 -14.95 -5.30 -21.57
C ALA A 37 -15.89 -4.35 -22.31
N ARG A 38 -15.85 -4.35 -23.67
CA ARG A 38 -16.81 -3.56 -24.48
C ARG A 38 -18.25 -4.06 -24.38
N GLU A 39 -18.43 -5.35 -24.14
CA GLU A 39 -19.73 -6.01 -23.97
C GLU A 39 -20.23 -5.94 -22.50
N GLY A 40 -19.45 -5.32 -21.58
CA GLY A 40 -19.82 -5.19 -20.18
C GLY A 40 -19.74 -6.48 -19.37
N ILE A 41 -19.11 -7.53 -19.92
CA ILE A 41 -18.92 -8.82 -19.22
C ILE A 41 -17.85 -8.71 -18.13
N VAL A 42 -16.84 -7.89 -18.35
CA VAL A 42 -15.82 -7.49 -17.37
C VAL A 42 -15.69 -5.97 -17.42
N GLU A 43 -15.20 -5.38 -16.34
CA GLU A 43 -14.93 -3.94 -16.24
C GLU A 43 -13.45 -3.64 -16.28
N ILE A 44 -13.09 -2.48 -16.81
CA ILE A 44 -11.73 -1.95 -16.79
C ILE A 44 -11.63 -1.02 -15.59
N GLU A 45 -10.91 -1.45 -14.55
CA GLU A 45 -10.65 -0.62 -13.36
C GLU A 45 -9.50 0.37 -13.64
N GLU A 46 -8.42 -0.16 -14.20
CA GLU A 46 -7.23 0.59 -14.63
C GLU A 46 -6.73 0.01 -15.95
N LYS A 47 -5.85 0.74 -16.63
CA LYS A 47 -5.21 0.20 -17.85
C LYS A 47 -4.49 -1.10 -17.55
N GLY A 48 -5.04 -2.22 -18.04
CA GLY A 48 -4.49 -3.56 -17.81
C GLY A 48 -4.93 -4.24 -16.52
N LEU A 49 -5.88 -3.67 -15.80
CA LEU A 49 -6.55 -4.28 -14.64
C LEU A 49 -8.04 -4.44 -14.95
N TYR A 50 -8.50 -5.67 -14.99
CA TYR A 50 -9.86 -6.05 -15.35
C TYR A 50 -10.51 -6.81 -14.19
N ARG A 51 -11.78 -6.55 -13.90
CA ARG A 51 -12.54 -7.25 -12.85
C ARG A 51 -13.92 -7.70 -13.34
N LEU A 52 -14.52 -8.62 -12.61
CA LEU A 52 -15.96 -8.86 -12.75
C LEU A 52 -16.76 -7.66 -12.19
N PRO A 53 -17.94 -7.32 -12.75
CA PRO A 53 -18.73 -6.17 -12.30
C PRO A 53 -19.02 -6.18 -10.80
N ASP A 54 -19.34 -7.34 -10.23
CA ASP A 54 -19.69 -7.50 -8.82
C ASP A 54 -18.48 -7.78 -7.92
N PHE A 55 -17.25 -7.75 -8.44
CA PHE A 55 -16.05 -8.02 -7.66
C PHE A 55 -15.45 -6.72 -7.11
N TYR A 56 -15.26 -6.67 -5.80
CA TYR A 56 -14.63 -5.52 -5.14
C TYR A 56 -13.10 -5.58 -5.23
N LEU A 57 -12.50 -4.49 -5.69
CA LEU A 57 -11.07 -4.26 -5.60
C LEU A 57 -10.78 -3.25 -4.49
N ASP A 58 -9.81 -3.56 -3.64
CA ASP A 58 -9.33 -2.67 -2.60
C ASP A 58 -8.66 -1.42 -3.22
N GLU A 59 -9.01 -0.24 -2.73
CA GLU A 59 -8.45 1.03 -3.24
C GLU A 59 -6.92 1.10 -3.13
N PHE A 60 -6.33 0.52 -2.06
CA PHE A 60 -4.89 0.47 -1.89
C PHE A 60 -4.23 -0.46 -2.91
N PHE A 61 -4.88 -1.57 -3.26
CA PHE A 61 -4.42 -2.44 -4.33
C PHE A 61 -4.46 -1.73 -5.69
N ILE A 62 -5.55 -1.00 -6.01
CA ILE A 62 -5.67 -0.23 -7.24
C ILE A 62 -4.58 0.83 -7.33
N LEU A 63 -4.34 1.58 -6.24
CA LEU A 63 -3.27 2.58 -6.19
C LEU A 63 -1.88 1.97 -6.33
N GLN A 64 -1.63 0.81 -5.71
CA GLN A 64 -0.37 0.09 -5.87
C GLN A 64 -0.18 -0.40 -7.31
N TYR A 65 -1.24 -0.86 -7.96
CA TYR A 65 -1.20 -1.26 -9.36
C TYR A 65 -0.89 -0.07 -10.28
N ARG A 66 -1.53 1.08 -10.04
CA ARG A 66 -1.29 2.34 -10.77
C ARG A 66 0.11 2.89 -10.52
N PHE A 67 0.62 2.78 -9.30
CA PHE A 67 1.92 3.31 -8.87
C PHE A 67 2.83 2.20 -8.30
N PRO A 68 3.35 1.28 -9.13
CA PRO A 68 4.05 0.08 -8.66
C PRO A 68 5.37 0.35 -7.91
N LYS A 69 5.93 1.57 -8.05
CA LYS A 69 7.12 2.02 -7.28
C LYS A 69 6.75 2.67 -5.95
N GLY A 70 5.49 2.96 -5.71
CA GLY A 70 5.03 3.59 -4.48
C GLY A 70 4.97 2.59 -3.33
N ILE A 71 5.22 3.07 -2.12
CA ILE A 71 5.12 2.30 -0.88
C ILE A 71 4.26 3.10 0.09
N PHE A 72 3.19 2.51 0.61
CA PHE A 72 2.34 3.19 1.59
C PHE A 72 3.15 3.54 2.84
N SER A 73 3.01 4.77 3.33
CA SER A 73 3.85 5.33 4.38
C SER A 73 3.08 6.26 5.33
N LEU A 74 3.73 6.68 6.40
CA LEU A 74 3.22 7.60 7.41
C LEU A 74 1.82 7.22 7.92
N GLU A 75 0.87 8.16 8.02
CA GLU A 75 -0.48 7.95 8.57
C GLU A 75 -1.24 6.83 7.84
N THR A 76 -1.08 6.73 6.51
CA THR A 76 -1.69 5.64 5.74
C THR A 76 -1.17 4.27 6.16
N ALA A 77 0.14 4.17 6.35
CA ALA A 77 0.73 2.91 6.79
C ALA A 77 0.40 2.58 8.26
N LEU A 78 0.29 3.57 9.15
CA LEU A 78 -0.23 3.36 10.52
C LEU A 78 -1.65 2.77 10.48
N PHE A 79 -2.52 3.31 9.63
CA PHE A 79 -3.87 2.79 9.43
C PHE A 79 -3.87 1.36 8.87
N LEU A 80 -3.09 1.09 7.83
CA LEU A 80 -3.00 -0.22 7.19
C LEU A 80 -2.48 -1.33 8.14
N HIS A 81 -1.61 -0.97 9.07
CA HIS A 81 -1.13 -1.88 10.13
C HIS A 81 -2.05 -1.98 11.35
N GLY A 82 -3.18 -1.25 11.36
CA GLY A 82 -4.07 -1.19 12.51
C GLY A 82 -3.49 -0.46 13.72
N LEU A 83 -2.43 0.35 13.53
CA LEU A 83 -1.84 1.18 14.58
C LEU A 83 -2.57 2.51 14.75
N SER A 84 -3.43 2.87 13.83
CA SER A 84 -4.38 3.98 13.92
C SER A 84 -5.76 3.50 13.48
N LEU A 85 -6.80 3.88 14.22
CA LEU A 85 -8.20 3.65 13.83
C LEU A 85 -8.75 4.80 12.96
N THR A 86 -8.02 5.90 12.90
CA THR A 86 -8.40 7.06 12.09
C THR A 86 -8.03 6.81 10.64
N ILE A 87 -9.03 6.85 9.76
CA ILE A 87 -8.80 6.82 8.32
C ILE A 87 -8.00 8.08 7.95
N PRO A 88 -6.87 7.96 7.27
CA PRO A 88 -6.07 9.12 6.89
C PRO A 88 -6.86 10.02 5.94
N PHE A 89 -6.81 11.33 6.17
CA PHE A 89 -7.48 12.31 5.30
C PHE A 89 -6.95 12.26 3.86
N GLU A 90 -5.68 11.91 3.71
CA GLU A 90 -4.99 11.86 2.44
C GLU A 90 -4.11 10.60 2.38
N ILE A 91 -4.22 9.83 1.30
CA ILE A 91 -3.39 8.64 1.11
C ILE A 91 -1.95 9.06 0.84
N THR A 92 -1.02 8.58 1.66
CA THR A 92 0.40 8.91 1.57
C THR A 92 1.19 7.71 1.06
N MET A 93 1.99 7.92 0.01
CA MET A 93 2.92 6.93 -0.51
C MET A 93 4.32 7.54 -0.67
N SER A 94 5.34 6.78 -0.31
CA SER A 94 6.75 7.14 -0.54
C SER A 94 7.23 6.64 -1.89
N PHE A 95 8.07 7.45 -2.55
CA PHE A 95 8.65 7.16 -3.86
C PHE A 95 10.16 7.45 -3.86
N PRO A 96 10.95 6.76 -4.71
CA PRO A 96 12.36 7.05 -4.85
C PRO A 96 12.59 8.41 -5.50
N TYR A 97 13.75 9.00 -5.20
CA TYR A 97 14.18 10.26 -5.81
C TYR A 97 14.14 10.21 -7.35
N GLY A 98 13.72 11.31 -7.97
CA GLY A 98 13.56 11.40 -9.43
C GLY A 98 12.19 10.94 -9.94
N THR A 99 11.26 10.49 -9.07
CA THR A 99 9.89 10.16 -9.49
C THR A 99 9.11 11.43 -9.85
N ASN A 100 8.46 11.41 -11.02
CA ASN A 100 7.52 12.47 -11.39
C ASN A 100 6.21 12.33 -10.58
N THR A 101 5.88 13.36 -9.81
CA THR A 101 4.76 13.33 -8.87
C THR A 101 3.45 13.88 -9.42
N LYS A 102 3.41 14.37 -10.68
CA LYS A 102 2.22 15.01 -11.24
C LYS A 102 1.01 14.08 -11.21
N ASN A 103 1.10 12.93 -11.86
CA ASN A 103 -0.01 11.97 -11.94
C ASN A 103 -0.36 11.35 -10.57
N ILE A 104 0.62 11.28 -9.65
CA ILE A 104 0.40 10.78 -8.28
C ILE A 104 -0.50 11.74 -7.52
N LYS A 105 -0.21 13.05 -7.58
CA LYS A 105 -1.04 14.10 -6.96
C LYS A 105 -2.42 14.22 -7.61
N GLU A 106 -2.50 14.10 -8.91
CA GLU A 106 -3.77 14.08 -9.65
C GLU A 106 -4.67 12.89 -9.26
N ALA A 107 -4.07 11.79 -8.78
CA ALA A 107 -4.79 10.64 -8.24
C ALA A 107 -5.18 10.81 -6.75
N GLY A 108 -4.99 11.98 -6.14
CA GLY A 108 -5.31 12.23 -4.74
C GLY A 108 -4.31 11.61 -3.75
N VAL A 109 -3.12 11.22 -4.20
CA VAL A 109 -2.07 10.65 -3.34
C VAL A 109 -1.03 11.72 -2.99
N ARG A 110 -0.69 11.83 -1.72
CA ARG A 110 0.42 12.66 -1.21
C ARG A 110 1.74 11.92 -1.39
N PRO A 111 2.62 12.35 -2.33
CA PRO A 111 3.91 11.70 -2.54
C PRO A 111 4.96 12.20 -1.55
N ILE A 112 5.67 11.29 -0.92
CA ILE A 112 6.88 11.55 -0.14
C ILE A 112 8.09 11.08 -0.98
N ILE A 113 8.96 12.01 -1.37
CA ILE A 113 10.14 11.66 -2.16
C ILE A 113 11.32 11.41 -1.23
N LEU A 114 11.83 10.18 -1.23
CA LEU A 114 12.96 9.76 -0.42
C LEU A 114 14.24 9.72 -1.26
N ARG A 115 15.30 10.39 -0.77
CA ARG A 115 16.63 10.37 -1.39
C ARG A 115 17.50 9.22 -0.92
N SER A 116 17.19 8.66 0.25
CA SER A 116 17.91 7.55 0.87
C SER A 116 16.95 6.67 1.63
N ASN A 117 17.38 5.43 1.92
CA ASN A 117 16.64 4.46 2.73
C ASN A 117 15.24 4.13 2.21
N PHE A 118 15.03 4.28 0.88
CA PHE A 118 13.73 3.98 0.27
C PHE A 118 13.40 2.48 0.37
N ASP A 119 14.37 1.60 0.15
CA ASP A 119 14.19 0.16 0.12
C ASP A 119 14.19 -0.52 1.51
N GLU A 120 14.46 0.25 2.57
CA GLU A 120 14.51 -0.26 3.94
C GLU A 120 13.12 -0.54 4.50
N GLY A 121 12.92 -1.72 5.11
CA GLY A 121 11.71 -2.08 5.85
C GLY A 121 10.43 -2.11 5.01
N ILE A 122 10.53 -2.52 3.74
CA ILE A 122 9.36 -2.77 2.90
C ILE A 122 8.78 -4.13 3.28
N THR A 123 7.46 -4.18 3.46
CA THR A 123 6.69 -5.40 3.62
C THR A 123 5.46 -5.37 2.73
N GLU A 124 4.72 -6.46 2.68
CA GLU A 124 3.46 -6.57 1.94
C GLU A 124 2.30 -6.84 2.90
N ILE A 125 1.17 -6.24 2.61
CA ILE A 125 -0.11 -6.51 3.27
C ILE A 125 -1.09 -7.03 2.21
N GLU A 126 -1.83 -8.07 2.57
CA GLU A 126 -2.96 -8.59 1.82
C GLU A 126 -4.21 -8.44 2.68
N ARG A 127 -5.09 -7.51 2.32
CA ARG A 127 -6.36 -7.28 3.04
C ARG A 127 -7.50 -8.12 2.47
N ILE A 128 -7.43 -8.38 1.18
CA ILE A 128 -8.38 -9.20 0.43
C ILE A 128 -7.56 -10.19 -0.40
N SER A 129 -8.00 -11.43 -0.44
CA SER A 129 -7.26 -12.51 -1.11
C SER A 129 -6.84 -12.14 -2.54
N GLY A 130 -5.57 -12.28 -2.83
CA GLY A 130 -4.93 -11.94 -4.10
C GLY A 130 -4.69 -10.45 -4.34
N GLN A 131 -5.00 -9.58 -3.36
CA GLN A 131 -4.83 -8.13 -3.45
C GLN A 131 -3.77 -7.65 -2.46
N SER A 132 -2.50 -7.87 -2.78
CA SER A 132 -1.38 -7.42 -1.97
C SER A 132 -0.85 -6.06 -2.43
N PHE A 133 -0.30 -5.29 -1.50
CA PHE A 133 0.35 -4.01 -1.76
C PHE A 133 1.49 -3.78 -0.77
N LYS A 134 2.44 -2.93 -1.17
CA LYS A 134 3.66 -2.63 -0.41
C LYS A 134 3.40 -1.54 0.60
N VAL A 135 3.88 -1.77 1.81
CA VAL A 135 3.83 -0.82 2.92
C VAL A 135 5.14 -0.87 3.69
N TYR A 136 5.54 0.20 4.35
CA TYR A 136 6.65 0.12 5.28
C TYR A 136 6.25 -0.61 6.56
N GLU A 137 7.17 -1.38 7.16
CA GLU A 137 6.93 -2.13 8.39
C GLU A 137 6.64 -1.21 9.58
N ARG A 138 5.98 -1.75 10.60
CA ARG A 138 5.44 -1.01 11.75
C ARG A 138 6.47 -0.15 12.46
N GLU A 139 7.63 -0.73 12.77
CA GLU A 139 8.69 -0.05 13.51
C GLU A 139 9.26 1.13 12.71
N ARG A 140 9.46 0.93 11.41
CA ARG A 140 9.91 1.99 10.53
C ARG A 140 8.93 3.16 10.52
N ILE A 141 7.64 2.90 10.34
CA ILE A 141 6.63 3.95 10.22
C ILE A 141 6.50 4.75 11.51
N LEU A 142 6.42 4.05 12.65
CA LEU A 142 6.32 4.68 13.97
C LEU A 142 7.46 5.69 14.17
N VAL A 143 8.69 5.26 13.86
CA VAL A 143 9.86 6.11 14.01
C VAL A 143 9.92 7.20 12.92
N GLU A 144 9.53 6.89 11.68
CA GLU A 144 9.53 7.89 10.60
C GLU A 144 8.53 9.01 10.87
N CYS A 145 7.39 8.73 11.49
CA CYS A 145 6.42 9.73 11.92
C CYS A 145 6.97 10.72 12.96
N LEU A 146 8.02 10.37 13.72
CA LEU A 146 8.69 11.28 14.66
C LEU A 146 9.51 12.37 13.96
N ARG A 147 9.80 12.21 12.66
CA ARG A 147 10.58 13.21 11.92
C ARG A 147 9.76 14.47 11.69
N SER A 148 10.27 15.60 12.18
CA SER A 148 9.56 16.90 12.09
C SER A 148 9.25 17.33 10.65
N VAL A 149 9.98 16.83 9.64
CA VAL A 149 9.75 17.12 8.22
C VAL A 149 8.39 16.60 7.73
N HIS A 150 7.85 15.56 8.35
CA HIS A 150 6.58 14.96 7.94
C HIS A 150 5.36 15.63 8.59
N GLN A 151 5.57 16.37 9.71
CA GLN A 151 4.53 17.10 10.43
C GLN A 151 3.33 16.24 10.84
N VAL A 152 3.57 14.94 11.15
CA VAL A 152 2.52 14.05 11.65
C VAL A 152 2.10 14.51 13.04
N ASP A 153 0.79 14.58 13.28
CA ASP A 153 0.24 15.05 14.56
C ASP A 153 0.59 14.09 15.70
N VAL A 154 1.00 14.64 16.83
CA VAL A 154 1.25 13.87 18.06
C VAL A 154 0.01 13.09 18.52
N GLN A 155 -1.19 13.62 18.24
CA GLN A 155 -2.47 12.93 18.55
C GLN A 155 -2.66 11.65 17.72
N ILE A 156 -1.94 11.48 16.61
CA ILE A 156 -1.89 10.25 15.83
C ILE A 156 -0.73 9.36 16.29
N ILE A 157 0.44 9.97 16.53
CA ILE A 157 1.67 9.24 16.86
C ILE A 157 1.58 8.57 18.23
N ALA A 158 1.14 9.28 19.27
CA ALA A 158 1.13 8.76 20.63
C ALA A 158 0.19 7.54 20.81
N PRO A 159 -1.07 7.56 20.31
CA PRO A 159 -1.90 6.37 20.30
C PRO A 159 -1.31 5.20 19.50
N ALA A 160 -0.64 5.48 18.37
CA ALA A 160 -0.02 4.45 17.54
C ALA A 160 1.11 3.72 18.29
N PHE A 161 1.99 4.45 18.99
CA PHE A 161 2.99 3.85 19.85
C PHE A 161 2.36 3.03 20.99
N LYS A 162 1.33 3.57 21.65
CA LYS A 162 0.61 2.85 22.70
C LYS A 162 0.04 1.54 22.19
N GLN A 163 -0.63 1.55 21.04
CA GLN A 163 -1.18 0.35 20.40
C GLN A 163 -0.09 -0.65 20.03
N TYR A 164 1.04 -0.17 19.52
CA TYR A 164 2.18 -1.00 19.19
C TYR A 164 2.75 -1.71 20.41
N PHE A 165 3.00 -0.98 21.52
CA PHE A 165 3.53 -1.57 22.76
C PHE A 165 2.54 -2.51 23.45
N GLN A 166 1.25 -2.37 23.22
CA GLN A 166 0.23 -3.31 23.70
C GLN A 166 0.14 -4.58 22.85
N SER A 167 0.78 -4.62 21.68
CA SER A 167 0.78 -5.79 20.82
C SER A 167 1.79 -6.85 21.29
N ASN A 168 1.53 -8.13 20.95
CA ASN A 168 2.46 -9.23 21.23
C ASN A 168 3.67 -9.28 20.28
N GLN A 169 3.86 -8.27 19.44
CA GLN A 169 4.87 -8.26 18.38
C GLN A 169 5.76 -7.01 18.43
N VAL A 170 6.18 -6.63 19.64
CA VAL A 170 7.06 -5.48 19.84
C VAL A 170 8.51 -5.85 19.50
N ASN A 171 9.15 -5.08 18.64
CA ASN A 171 10.57 -5.21 18.29
C ASN A 171 11.32 -3.91 18.62
N VAL A 172 11.75 -3.80 19.87
CA VAL A 172 12.45 -2.61 20.37
C VAL A 172 13.77 -2.38 19.61
N SER A 173 14.48 -3.45 19.24
CA SER A 173 15.74 -3.34 18.48
C SER A 173 15.52 -2.68 17.11
N LYS A 174 14.42 -3.01 16.41
CA LYS A 174 14.08 -2.36 15.15
C LYS A 174 13.69 -0.88 15.35
N LEU A 175 12.96 -0.56 16.42
CA LEU A 175 12.67 0.85 16.74
C LEU A 175 13.95 1.67 16.90
N PHE A 176 14.92 1.17 17.67
CA PHE A 176 16.22 1.83 17.85
C PHE A 176 17.03 1.91 16.55
N TYR A 177 17.02 0.86 15.75
CA TYR A 177 17.66 0.86 14.44
C TYR A 177 17.12 2.00 13.54
N TYR A 178 15.79 2.12 13.41
CA TYR A 178 15.19 3.20 12.62
C TYR A 178 15.37 4.57 13.25
N ALA A 179 15.38 4.67 14.59
CA ALA A 179 15.63 5.94 15.26
C ALA A 179 17.04 6.47 15.02
N GLN A 180 18.02 5.58 14.96
CA GLN A 180 19.39 5.93 14.57
C GLN A 180 19.45 6.33 13.09
N LEU A 181 18.84 5.53 12.20
CA LEU A 181 18.80 5.76 10.76
C LEU A 181 18.16 7.12 10.40
N PHE A 182 17.07 7.48 11.07
CA PHE A 182 16.33 8.73 10.84
C PHE A 182 16.75 9.89 11.76
N LYS A 183 17.71 9.68 12.66
CA LYS A 183 18.25 10.68 13.60
C LYS A 183 17.15 11.28 14.51
N VAL A 184 16.33 10.43 15.09
CA VAL A 184 15.22 10.82 15.99
C VAL A 184 15.26 10.06 17.32
N MET A 185 16.45 9.67 17.77
CA MET A 185 16.66 8.85 18.97
C MET A 185 16.04 9.50 20.21
N ASP A 186 16.29 10.79 20.45
CA ASP A 186 15.79 11.49 21.65
C ASP A 186 14.24 11.49 21.69
N LYS A 187 13.61 11.63 20.51
CA LYS A 187 12.16 11.58 20.40
C LYS A 187 11.63 10.19 20.70
N LEU A 188 12.26 9.14 20.17
CA LEU A 188 11.85 7.76 20.45
C LEU A 188 11.97 7.43 21.93
N GLN A 189 13.08 7.82 22.59
CA GLN A 189 13.29 7.59 24.02
C GLN A 189 12.15 8.17 24.87
N ALA A 190 11.70 9.37 24.58
CA ALA A 190 10.58 10.00 25.29
C ALA A 190 9.27 9.15 25.20
N TYR A 191 9.01 8.50 24.05
CA TYR A 191 7.86 7.60 23.91
C TYR A 191 8.05 6.28 24.67
N ILE A 192 9.26 5.71 24.64
CA ILE A 192 9.57 4.47 25.36
C ILE A 192 9.45 4.67 26.88
N GLU A 193 10.02 5.74 27.44
CA GLU A 193 9.98 6.04 28.87
C GLU A 193 8.55 6.20 29.43
N VAL A 194 7.62 6.65 28.60
CA VAL A 194 6.22 6.89 29.02
C VAL A 194 5.32 5.69 28.79
N LEU A 195 5.58 4.87 27.75
CA LEU A 195 4.63 3.88 27.25
C LEU A 195 5.09 2.43 27.40
N TYR A 196 6.37 2.19 27.69
CA TYR A 196 6.98 0.88 27.85
C TYR A 196 7.58 0.69 29.23
#